data_11e4d8e7115a13b9d21535185b660753
#
_entry.id   11e4d8e7115a13b9d21535185b660753
#
_cell.length_a   1.000
_cell.length_b   1.000
_cell.length_c   1.000
_cell.angle_alpha   90.00
_cell.angle_beta   90.00
_cell.angle_gamma   90.00
#
_symmetry.space_group_name_H-M   'P 1'
#
loop_
_entity.id
_entity.type
_entity.pdbx_description
1 polymer ?
#
loop_
_entity_poly.entity_id
_entity_poly.type
_entity_poly.pdbx_seq_one_letter_code
_entity_poly.pdbx_strand_id
1 'polypeptide(L)'
;MILLKRTILLLGFIGVINNSVIGQSNNVGTWFVYFGNQKINNKWNIQSDFQYRDYRFLGQRNQFLARAGLGYNLKPQNHNLLLGYAYIATDAYDEFDNNTSTKIEHRIYQQYLYKNKVGLNALIHRFRLEERFFPNEFGLRARYFISLQKPLGSKNIAKGSTYLSAYNELFVDINDPKFDRNRLYGGLGYGITESLRIETGYMIQAQKNITRGQLQLILVNNLPFK
;
A
#
# COMPACT_ATOMS: atom_id res chain seq x y z
N MET A 1 -20.25 26.05 18.62
CA MET A 1 -20.09 26.17 17.15
C MET A 1 -18.75 25.64 16.62
N ILE A 2 -17.88 25.05 17.44
CA ILE A 2 -16.55 24.50 17.05
C ILE A 2 -16.56 22.96 16.89
N LEU A 3 -17.52 22.26 17.50
CA LEU A 3 -17.60 20.78 17.42
C LEU A 3 -18.13 20.25 16.08
N LEU A 4 -18.88 21.04 15.33
CA LEU A 4 -19.54 20.60 14.08
C LEU A 4 -18.58 20.55 12.88
N LYS A 5 -17.45 21.28 12.91
CA LYS A 5 -16.47 21.30 11.81
C LYS A 5 -15.52 20.11 11.78
N ARG A 6 -15.42 19.33 12.87
CA ARG A 6 -14.53 18.16 12.95
C ARG A 6 -15.14 16.84 12.43
N THR A 7 -16.49 16.80 12.33
CA THR A 7 -17.21 15.57 11.92
C THR A 7 -17.41 15.46 10.40
N ILE A 8 -17.31 16.57 9.67
CA ILE A 8 -17.59 16.60 8.23
C ILE A 8 -16.42 16.03 7.41
N LEU A 9 -15.20 16.01 7.93
CA LEU A 9 -14.04 15.48 7.20
C LEU A 9 -13.99 13.95 7.14
N LEU A 10 -14.74 13.25 8.01
CA LEU A 10 -14.81 11.78 8.03
C LEU A 10 -15.90 11.21 7.10
N LEU A 11 -16.91 12.01 6.76
CA LEU A 11 -18.06 11.56 5.96
C LEU A 11 -17.83 11.67 4.43
N GLY A 12 -16.82 12.40 3.98
CA GLY A 12 -16.50 12.52 2.56
C GLY A 12 -15.88 11.26 1.91
N PHE A 13 -15.55 10.24 2.70
CA PHE A 13 -14.83 9.06 2.24
C PHE A 13 -15.73 7.85 1.89
N ILE A 14 -17.03 7.92 2.16
CA ILE A 14 -17.98 6.79 1.98
C ILE A 14 -18.77 6.91 0.67
N GLY A 15 -18.65 8.00 -0.06
CA GLY A 15 -19.56 8.38 -1.16
C GLY A 15 -19.33 7.78 -2.54
N VAL A 16 -18.40 6.83 -2.74
CA VAL A 16 -18.14 6.25 -4.09
C VAL A 16 -18.23 4.72 -4.07
N ILE A 17 -19.25 4.19 -3.42
CA ILE A 17 -19.68 2.81 -3.70
C ILE A 17 -20.98 2.93 -4.51
N ASN A 18 -20.83 3.31 -5.78
CA ASN A 18 -21.93 3.11 -6.74
C ASN A 18 -22.12 1.61 -6.94
N ASN A 19 -23.36 1.17 -6.80
CA ASN A 19 -23.85 -0.19 -6.96
C ASN A 19 -23.61 -0.75 -8.38
N SER A 20 -22.38 -0.98 -8.74
CA SER A 20 -22.08 -1.91 -9.83
C SER A 20 -22.18 -3.32 -9.24
N VAL A 21 -22.95 -4.20 -9.85
CA VAL A 21 -22.91 -5.63 -9.55
C VAL A 21 -21.48 -6.10 -9.89
N ILE A 22 -20.62 -6.07 -8.89
CA ILE A 22 -19.22 -6.40 -9.03
C ILE A 22 -19.17 -7.92 -8.84
N GLY A 23 -18.72 -8.63 -9.86
CA GLY A 23 -18.44 -10.05 -9.75
C GLY A 23 -17.50 -10.29 -8.57
N GLN A 24 -17.97 -10.94 -7.53
CA GLN A 24 -17.18 -11.29 -6.37
C GLN A 24 -16.37 -12.55 -6.71
N SER A 25 -15.07 -12.46 -6.71
CA SER A 25 -14.22 -13.65 -6.76
C SER A 25 -14.37 -14.41 -5.44
N ASN A 26 -14.82 -15.66 -5.49
CA ASN A 26 -14.97 -16.51 -4.31
C ASN A 26 -13.62 -16.90 -3.67
N ASN A 27 -12.51 -16.60 -4.31
CA ASN A 27 -11.18 -16.94 -3.82
C ASN A 27 -10.57 -15.74 -3.08
N VAL A 28 -10.26 -15.94 -1.80
CA VAL A 28 -9.46 -15.00 -1.00
C VAL A 28 -7.98 -15.28 -1.29
N GLY A 29 -7.27 -14.28 -1.79
CA GLY A 29 -5.82 -14.37 -1.99
C GLY A 29 -5.05 -14.04 -0.73
N THR A 30 -3.74 -14.34 -0.73
CA THR A 30 -2.83 -14.00 0.36
C THR A 30 -1.68 -13.15 -0.15
N TRP A 31 -1.33 -12.11 0.60
CA TRP A 31 -0.20 -11.24 0.31
C TRP A 31 0.79 -11.25 1.47
N PHE A 32 2.00 -11.66 1.17
CA PHE A 32 3.15 -11.49 2.06
C PHE A 32 3.87 -10.22 1.65
N VAL A 33 4.01 -9.29 2.59
CA VAL A 33 4.50 -7.94 2.32
C VAL A 33 5.61 -7.60 3.29
N TYR A 34 6.73 -7.16 2.77
CA TYR A 34 7.81 -6.55 3.53
C TYR A 34 7.94 -5.07 3.15
N PHE A 35 7.93 -4.19 4.14
CA PHE A 35 8.25 -2.78 3.98
C PHE A 35 9.48 -2.43 4.81
N GLY A 36 10.51 -1.97 4.14
CA GLY A 36 11.71 -1.42 4.75
C GLY A 36 11.76 0.10 4.58
N ASN A 37 12.19 0.78 5.64
CA ASN A 37 12.51 2.22 5.58
C ASN A 37 13.74 2.49 6.45
N GLN A 38 14.90 2.35 5.85
CA GLN A 38 16.20 2.43 6.51
C GLN A 38 16.76 3.84 6.43
N LYS A 39 17.00 4.44 7.59
CA LYS A 39 17.62 5.75 7.70
C LYS A 39 19.12 5.62 7.40
N ILE A 40 19.61 6.39 6.41
CA ILE A 40 21.04 6.54 6.14
C ILE A 40 21.60 7.66 7.04
N ASN A 41 20.92 8.81 7.05
CA ASN A 41 21.22 9.96 7.88
C ASN A 41 19.97 10.81 8.10
N ASN A 42 20.09 12.02 8.62
CA ASN A 42 18.94 12.90 8.89
C ASN A 42 18.22 13.35 7.63
N LYS A 43 18.88 13.37 6.46
CA LYS A 43 18.32 13.82 5.19
C LYS A 43 17.91 12.65 4.27
N TRP A 44 18.62 11.51 4.31
CA TRP A 44 18.48 10.44 3.36
C TRP A 44 17.99 9.15 3.99
N ASN A 45 17.12 8.46 3.31
CA ASN A 45 16.66 7.11 3.65
C ASN A 45 16.51 6.25 2.40
N ILE A 46 16.60 4.94 2.56
CA ILE A 46 16.23 3.97 1.53
C ILE A 46 14.89 3.35 1.93
N GLN A 47 13.96 3.29 0.99
CA GLN A 47 12.74 2.48 1.11
C GLN A 47 12.88 1.24 0.26
N SER A 48 12.50 0.10 0.83
CA SER A 48 12.41 -1.18 0.13
C SER A 48 11.04 -1.80 0.36
N ASP A 49 10.57 -2.56 -0.62
CA ASP A 49 9.25 -3.17 -0.59
C ASP A 49 9.27 -4.45 -1.42
N PHE A 50 9.04 -5.58 -0.76
CA PHE A 50 8.95 -6.88 -1.41
C PHE A 50 7.57 -7.45 -1.14
N GLN A 51 6.92 -7.95 -2.19
CA GLN A 51 5.59 -8.53 -2.06
C GLN A 51 5.52 -9.81 -2.88
N TYR A 52 5.03 -10.85 -2.21
CA TYR A 52 4.61 -12.10 -2.83
C TYR A 52 3.09 -12.22 -2.65
N ARG A 53 2.39 -12.42 -3.74
CA ARG A 53 0.93 -12.42 -3.77
C ARG A 53 0.43 -13.68 -4.43
N ASP A 54 -0.54 -14.33 -3.80
CA ASP A 54 -1.22 -15.49 -4.31
C ASP A 54 -2.65 -15.17 -4.75
N TYR A 55 -3.15 -15.92 -5.73
CA TYR A 55 -4.56 -15.85 -6.15
C TYR A 55 -5.49 -16.48 -5.12
N ARG A 56 -5.03 -17.55 -4.46
CA ARG A 56 -5.75 -18.31 -3.44
C ARG A 56 -5.10 -18.14 -2.09
N PHE A 57 -5.67 -18.72 -1.06
CA PHE A 57 -5.17 -18.66 0.33
C PHE A 57 -3.82 -19.33 0.42
N LEU A 58 -3.00 -19.68 -0.16
CA LEU A 58 -1.68 -20.28 -0.26
C LEU A 58 -1.59 -21.13 -1.55
N GLY A 59 -0.63 -20.79 -2.34
CA GLY A 59 -0.37 -21.43 -3.62
C GLY A 59 -1.04 -20.70 -4.79
N GLN A 60 -0.52 -20.88 -5.96
CA GLN A 60 -0.83 -20.20 -7.20
C GLN A 60 -0.41 -18.73 -7.20
N ARG A 61 0.89 -18.50 -7.44
CA ARG A 61 1.46 -17.16 -7.47
C ARG A 61 0.72 -16.24 -8.45
N ASN A 62 0.22 -15.13 -7.94
CA ASN A 62 -0.36 -14.06 -8.75
C ASN A 62 0.70 -13.05 -9.19
N GLN A 63 1.51 -12.57 -8.22
CA GLN A 63 2.47 -11.51 -8.52
C GLN A 63 3.64 -11.52 -7.54
N PHE A 64 4.84 -11.38 -8.08
CA PHE A 64 6.02 -10.98 -7.32
C PHE A 64 6.32 -9.52 -7.62
N LEU A 65 6.68 -8.76 -6.59
CA LEU A 65 7.02 -7.35 -6.72
C LEU A 65 8.20 -7.02 -5.81
N ALA A 66 9.20 -6.38 -6.39
CA ALA A 66 10.34 -5.81 -5.67
C ALA A 66 10.49 -4.33 -6.01
N ARG A 67 10.62 -3.48 -4.99
CA ARG A 67 10.82 -2.03 -5.14
C ARG A 67 11.93 -1.54 -4.24
N ALA A 68 12.70 -0.58 -4.76
CA ALA A 68 13.64 0.18 -3.96
C ALA A 68 13.58 1.67 -4.38
N GLY A 69 13.85 2.56 -3.44
CA GLY A 69 13.89 3.99 -3.73
C GLY A 69 14.72 4.76 -2.73
N LEU A 70 15.36 5.81 -3.21
CA LEU A 70 16.11 6.77 -2.42
C LEU A 70 15.21 7.94 -2.04
N GLY A 71 15.06 8.17 -0.74
CA GLY A 71 14.22 9.21 -0.18
C GLY A 71 15.03 10.35 0.43
N TYR A 72 14.53 11.57 0.26
CA TYR A 72 15.07 12.78 0.86
C TYR A 72 14.06 13.41 1.80
N ASN A 73 14.43 13.57 3.08
CA ASN A 73 13.60 14.18 4.11
C ASN A 73 13.71 15.70 4.03
N LEU A 74 12.58 16.36 3.81
CA LEU A 74 12.46 17.82 3.85
C LEU A 74 12.33 18.32 5.28
N LYS A 75 12.51 19.61 5.49
CA LYS A 75 12.20 20.27 6.76
C LYS A 75 10.79 20.90 6.67
N PRO A 76 9.92 20.67 7.66
CA PRO A 76 10.06 19.75 8.80
C PRO A 76 10.15 18.28 8.36
N GLN A 77 10.78 17.42 9.15
CA GLN A 77 11.11 16.01 8.83
C GLN A 77 9.90 15.06 8.66
N ASN A 78 8.70 15.60 8.60
CA ASN A 78 7.47 14.86 8.33
C ASN A 78 7.13 14.78 6.82
N HIS A 79 7.94 15.39 5.97
CA HIS A 79 7.83 15.36 4.50
C HIS A 79 9.01 14.60 3.91
N ASN A 80 8.75 13.76 2.92
CA ASN A 80 9.77 12.98 2.22
C ASN A 80 9.47 12.95 0.72
N LEU A 81 10.47 13.24 -0.09
CA LEU A 81 10.46 13.02 -1.53
C LEU A 81 11.25 11.76 -1.84
N LEU A 82 10.80 10.94 -2.77
CA LEU A 82 11.46 9.69 -3.12
C LEU A 82 11.41 9.45 -4.62
N LEU A 83 12.53 9.04 -5.16
CA LEU A 83 12.64 8.45 -6.49
C LEU A 83 12.94 6.96 -6.34
N GLY A 84 12.21 6.12 -7.06
CA GLY A 84 12.35 4.69 -6.93
C GLY A 84 12.11 3.92 -8.22
N TYR A 85 12.54 2.67 -8.17
CA TYR A 85 12.35 1.69 -9.23
C TYR A 85 11.64 0.47 -8.70
N ALA A 86 10.84 -0.17 -9.56
CA ALA A 86 10.15 -1.42 -9.25
C ALA A 86 10.25 -2.42 -10.40
N TYR A 87 10.45 -3.67 -10.03
CA TYR A 87 10.30 -4.85 -10.88
C TYR A 87 9.06 -5.61 -10.46
N ILE A 88 8.19 -5.95 -11.41
CA ILE A 88 6.96 -6.68 -11.16
C ILE A 88 6.85 -7.83 -12.16
N ALA A 89 6.65 -9.04 -11.65
CA ALA A 89 6.32 -10.23 -12.43
C ALA A 89 4.90 -10.66 -12.06
N THR A 90 3.99 -10.67 -13.01
CA THR A 90 2.59 -11.05 -12.82
C THR A 90 2.28 -12.29 -13.64
N ASP A 91 1.81 -13.35 -12.98
CA ASP A 91 1.40 -14.58 -13.64
C ASP A 91 -0.07 -14.49 -14.04
N ALA A 92 -0.35 -14.83 -15.28
CA ALA A 92 -1.68 -15.06 -15.80
C ALA A 92 -1.84 -16.56 -16.08
N TYR A 93 -2.89 -17.14 -15.54
CA TYR A 93 -3.23 -18.55 -15.71
C TYR A 93 -4.31 -18.66 -16.76
N ASP A 94 -4.07 -19.53 -17.74
CA ASP A 94 -5.10 -19.96 -18.68
C ASP A 94 -5.86 -21.14 -18.06
N GLU A 95 -7.18 -21.00 -17.91
CA GLU A 95 -8.03 -22.04 -17.33
C GLU A 95 -8.19 -23.23 -18.27
N PHE A 96 -7.95 -23.07 -19.57
CA PHE A 96 -8.17 -24.09 -20.59
C PHE A 96 -6.92 -24.94 -20.89
N ASP A 97 -5.72 -24.36 -20.71
CA ASP A 97 -4.49 -24.99 -21.23
C ASP A 97 -3.43 -25.23 -20.12
N ASN A 98 -3.77 -25.00 -18.86
CA ASN A 98 -2.86 -25.07 -17.71
C ASN A 98 -1.53 -24.31 -17.92
N ASN A 99 -1.45 -23.48 -18.95
CA ASN A 99 -0.28 -22.68 -19.25
C ASN A 99 -0.23 -21.44 -18.35
N THR A 100 0.94 -21.12 -17.89
CA THR A 100 1.19 -19.90 -17.11
C THR A 100 2.04 -18.97 -17.96
N SER A 101 1.55 -17.77 -18.24
CA SER A 101 2.35 -16.70 -18.84
C SER A 101 2.73 -15.69 -17.78
N THR A 102 3.98 -15.23 -17.81
CA THR A 102 4.47 -14.19 -16.89
C THR A 102 4.64 -12.88 -17.62
N LYS A 103 3.89 -11.86 -17.23
CA LYS A 103 4.03 -10.49 -17.73
C LYS A 103 5.00 -9.73 -16.81
N ILE A 104 6.09 -9.23 -17.41
CA ILE A 104 7.09 -8.40 -16.72
C ILE A 104 6.73 -6.93 -16.89
N GLU A 105 6.87 -6.16 -15.82
CA GLU A 105 6.67 -4.73 -15.80
C GLU A 105 7.78 -4.05 -14.99
N HIS A 106 8.38 -3.03 -15.56
CA HIS A 106 9.34 -2.14 -14.91
C HIS A 106 8.66 -0.82 -14.60
N ARG A 107 8.96 -0.21 -13.45
CA ARG A 107 8.44 1.11 -13.10
C ARG A 107 9.54 2.01 -12.59
N ILE A 108 9.49 3.26 -13.03
CA ILE A 108 10.13 4.38 -12.33
C ILE A 108 9.02 5.10 -11.59
N TYR A 109 9.24 5.55 -10.36
CA TYR A 109 8.20 6.29 -9.66
C TYR A 109 8.75 7.41 -8.80
N GLN A 110 8.04 8.52 -8.80
CA GLN A 110 8.25 9.65 -7.91
C GLN A 110 7.18 9.59 -6.82
N GLN A 111 7.59 9.87 -5.59
CA GLN A 111 6.71 9.79 -4.45
C GLN A 111 6.92 10.99 -3.52
N TYR A 112 5.81 11.55 -3.07
CA TYR A 112 5.77 12.48 -1.94
C TYR A 112 5.01 11.84 -0.79
N LEU A 113 5.60 11.89 0.39
CA LEU A 113 5.05 11.32 1.61
C LEU A 113 4.97 12.41 2.68
N TYR A 114 3.80 12.53 3.30
CA TYR A 114 3.53 13.42 4.41
C TYR A 114 3.01 12.64 5.61
N LYS A 115 3.61 12.86 6.79
CA LYS A 115 3.23 12.22 8.05
C LYS A 115 2.73 13.26 9.02
N ASN A 116 1.58 13.00 9.64
CA ASN A 116 1.06 13.84 10.71
C ASN A 116 0.42 13.00 11.82
N LYS A 117 0.05 13.64 12.91
CA LYS A 117 -0.70 13.01 14.01
C LYS A 117 -1.96 13.80 14.30
N VAL A 118 -3.05 13.09 14.57
CA VAL A 118 -4.31 13.66 15.05
C VAL A 118 -4.68 12.95 16.36
N GLY A 119 -4.41 13.59 17.48
CA GLY A 119 -4.44 12.94 18.80
C GLY A 119 -3.38 11.83 18.87
N LEU A 120 -3.79 10.62 19.20
CA LEU A 120 -2.92 9.43 19.23
C LEU A 120 -2.77 8.75 17.85
N ASN A 121 -3.56 9.16 16.87
CA ASN A 121 -3.56 8.54 15.56
C ASN A 121 -2.41 9.07 14.70
N ALA A 122 -1.58 8.17 14.18
CA ALA A 122 -0.61 8.49 13.15
C ALA A 122 -1.26 8.39 11.77
N LEU A 123 -1.14 9.44 10.98
CA LEU A 123 -1.63 9.54 9.61
C LEU A 123 -0.46 9.63 8.65
N ILE A 124 -0.55 8.88 7.54
CA ILE A 124 0.43 8.92 6.46
C ILE A 124 -0.32 9.17 5.16
N HIS A 125 0.06 10.22 4.46
CA HIS A 125 -0.39 10.52 3.12
C HIS A 125 0.76 10.23 2.14
N ARG A 126 0.47 9.55 1.03
CA ARG A 126 1.45 9.28 -0.02
C ARG A 126 0.83 9.55 -1.38
N PHE A 127 1.46 10.44 -2.10
CA PHE A 127 1.19 10.69 -3.52
C PHE A 127 2.29 10.03 -4.33
N ARG A 128 1.95 9.30 -5.38
CA ARG A 128 2.92 8.63 -6.24
C ARG A 128 2.50 8.73 -7.69
N LEU A 129 3.46 9.08 -8.53
CA LEU A 129 3.37 8.96 -9.98
C LEU A 129 4.21 7.77 -10.41
N GLU A 130 3.68 6.88 -11.23
CA GLU A 130 4.35 5.68 -11.72
C GLU A 130 4.39 5.72 -13.25
N GLU A 131 5.59 5.71 -13.80
CA GLU A 131 5.89 5.44 -15.21
C GLU A 131 6.06 3.93 -15.36
N ARG A 132 5.20 3.30 -16.15
CA ARG A 132 5.07 1.84 -16.23
C ARG A 132 5.49 1.37 -17.61
N PHE A 133 6.54 0.58 -17.66
CA PHE A 133 7.13 0.05 -18.89
C PHE A 133 6.80 -1.44 -19.00
N PHE A 134 6.11 -1.79 -20.02
CA PHE A 134 5.84 -3.16 -20.45
C PHE A 134 6.60 -3.44 -21.76
N PRO A 135 6.73 -4.71 -22.21
CA PRO A 135 7.46 -5.00 -23.44
C PRO A 135 7.03 -4.20 -24.67
N ASN A 136 5.71 -3.91 -24.78
CA ASN A 136 5.14 -3.23 -25.95
C ASN A 136 4.20 -2.06 -25.58
N GLU A 137 4.18 -1.65 -24.30
CA GLU A 137 3.26 -0.63 -23.84
C GLU A 137 3.93 0.27 -22.80
N PHE A 138 3.54 1.53 -22.79
CA PHE A 138 3.87 2.49 -21.75
C PHE A 138 2.59 2.96 -21.07
N GLY A 139 2.61 3.05 -19.75
CA GLY A 139 1.51 3.54 -18.95
C GLY A 139 1.95 4.57 -17.92
N LEU A 140 1.08 5.52 -17.64
CA LEU A 140 1.29 6.53 -16.59
C LEU A 140 0.16 6.44 -15.57
N ARG A 141 0.50 6.33 -14.26
CA ARG A 141 -0.49 6.12 -13.21
C ARG A 141 -0.23 6.98 -11.99
N ALA A 142 -1.27 7.71 -11.55
CA ALA A 142 -1.28 8.39 -10.27
C ALA A 142 -1.85 7.49 -9.18
N ARG A 143 -1.32 7.66 -7.95
CA ARG A 143 -1.80 6.96 -6.77
C ARG A 143 -1.86 7.91 -5.59
N TYR A 144 -2.94 7.84 -4.85
CA TYR A 144 -3.08 8.46 -3.54
C TYR A 144 -3.36 7.40 -2.49
N PHE A 145 -2.58 7.43 -1.43
CA PHE A 145 -2.70 6.52 -0.30
C PHE A 145 -2.82 7.33 0.98
N ILE A 146 -3.74 6.93 1.83
CA ILE A 146 -3.88 7.43 3.20
C ILE A 146 -3.95 6.25 4.15
N SER A 147 -3.16 6.28 5.21
CA SER A 147 -3.24 5.28 6.29
C SER A 147 -3.39 5.94 7.64
N LEU A 148 -4.08 5.21 8.51
CA LEU A 148 -4.28 5.55 9.92
C LEU A 148 -3.77 4.39 10.76
N GLN A 149 -2.92 4.71 11.74
CA GLN A 149 -2.47 3.76 12.76
C GLN A 149 -2.81 4.32 14.13
N LYS A 150 -3.53 3.52 14.95
CA LYS A 150 -3.99 3.89 16.29
C LYS A 150 -3.45 2.91 17.31
N PRO A 151 -2.53 3.32 18.21
CA PRO A 151 -2.07 2.46 19.31
C PRO A 151 -3.24 2.12 20.24
N LEU A 152 -3.23 0.87 20.74
CA LEU A 152 -4.20 0.36 21.70
C LEU A 152 -3.51 0.21 23.06
N GLY A 153 -4.04 0.86 24.09
CA GLY A 153 -3.49 0.78 25.45
C GLY A 153 -2.15 1.51 25.67
N SER A 154 -1.63 2.23 24.66
CA SER A 154 -0.39 3.01 24.76
C SER A 154 -0.49 4.35 24.03
N LYS A 155 0.44 5.27 24.28
CA LYS A 155 0.49 6.58 23.60
C LYS A 155 1.16 6.53 22.22
N ASN A 156 2.02 5.54 22.01
CA ASN A 156 2.80 5.38 20.78
C ASN A 156 2.88 3.91 20.40
N ILE A 157 3.16 3.64 19.13
CA ILE A 157 3.49 2.29 18.66
C ILE A 157 4.97 2.04 18.97
N ALA A 158 5.23 1.14 19.92
CA ALA A 158 6.54 0.80 20.44
C ALA A 158 6.65 -0.73 20.62
N LYS A 159 7.77 -1.21 21.13
CA LYS A 159 7.93 -2.62 21.50
C LYS A 159 6.80 -3.08 22.44
N GLY A 160 6.19 -4.23 22.16
CA GLY A 160 5.09 -4.81 22.94
C GLY A 160 3.73 -4.15 22.76
N SER A 161 3.61 -3.06 21.96
CA SER A 161 2.33 -2.39 21.74
C SER A 161 1.53 -3.03 20.60
N THR A 162 0.23 -3.16 20.80
CA THR A 162 -0.74 -3.50 19.76
C THR A 162 -1.35 -2.21 19.18
N TYR A 163 -1.69 -2.22 17.90
CA TYR A 163 -2.33 -1.07 17.26
C TYR A 163 -3.29 -1.51 16.15
N LEU A 164 -4.31 -0.68 15.91
CA LEU A 164 -5.17 -0.77 14.73
C LEU A 164 -4.45 -0.11 13.55
N SER A 165 -4.55 -0.74 12.38
CA SER A 165 -4.05 -0.23 11.12
C SER A 165 -5.16 -0.25 10.08
N ALA A 166 -5.36 0.87 9.38
CA ALA A 166 -6.28 0.95 8.26
C ALA A 166 -5.67 1.80 7.16
N TYR A 167 -5.96 1.48 5.90
CA TYR A 167 -5.60 2.35 4.79
C TYR A 167 -6.60 2.30 3.65
N ASN A 168 -6.61 3.39 2.88
CA ASN A 168 -7.22 3.43 1.56
C ASN A 168 -6.19 3.84 0.52
N GLU A 169 -6.24 3.24 -0.65
CA GLU A 169 -5.36 3.58 -1.77
C GLU A 169 -6.16 3.64 -3.07
N LEU A 170 -6.17 4.81 -3.69
CA LEU A 170 -6.79 5.07 -4.98
C LEU A 170 -5.74 5.07 -6.09
N PHE A 171 -6.07 4.47 -7.22
CA PHE A 171 -5.25 4.41 -8.42
C PHE A 171 -6.03 4.97 -9.60
N VAL A 172 -5.40 5.86 -10.35
CA VAL A 172 -5.97 6.51 -11.54
C VAL A 172 -4.99 6.35 -12.69
N ASP A 173 -5.46 5.80 -13.81
CA ASP A 173 -4.71 5.81 -15.04
C ASP A 173 -4.70 7.25 -15.61
N ILE A 174 -3.55 7.73 -16.05
CA ILE A 174 -3.41 9.11 -16.57
C ILE A 174 -3.47 9.13 -18.10
N ASN A 175 -2.98 8.10 -18.79
CA ASN A 175 -3.03 8.02 -20.25
C ASN A 175 -4.45 8.00 -20.80
N ASP A 176 -5.34 7.33 -20.03
CA ASP A 176 -6.79 7.32 -20.26
C ASP A 176 -7.43 7.59 -18.90
N PRO A 177 -7.69 8.90 -18.57
CA PRO A 177 -8.09 9.30 -17.23
C PRO A 177 -9.33 8.56 -16.74
N LYS A 178 -9.11 7.45 -16.06
CA LYS A 178 -10.17 6.63 -15.48
C LYS A 178 -9.70 5.92 -14.21
N PHE A 179 -10.67 5.49 -13.46
CA PHE A 179 -10.50 4.65 -12.29
C PHE A 179 -9.81 3.34 -12.69
N ASP A 180 -8.61 3.07 -12.14
CA ASP A 180 -7.94 1.78 -12.26
C ASP A 180 -8.40 0.84 -11.14
N ARG A 181 -8.19 1.23 -9.87
CA ARG A 181 -8.60 0.44 -8.70
C ARG A 181 -8.63 1.25 -7.42
N ASN A 182 -9.31 0.69 -6.43
CA ASN A 182 -9.25 1.15 -5.05
C ASN A 182 -8.96 -0.03 -4.12
N ARG A 183 -8.23 0.24 -3.04
CA ARG A 183 -7.91 -0.71 -1.98
C ARG A 183 -8.34 -0.14 -0.64
N LEU A 184 -9.08 -0.92 0.12
CA LEU A 184 -9.45 -0.64 1.50
C LEU A 184 -8.95 -1.77 2.38
N TYR A 185 -8.19 -1.45 3.41
CA TYR A 185 -7.57 -2.40 4.33
C TYR A 185 -7.93 -2.06 5.77
N GLY A 186 -8.12 -3.09 6.57
CA GLY A 186 -8.21 -3.02 8.03
C GLY A 186 -7.48 -4.19 8.67
N GLY A 187 -6.74 -3.93 9.75
CA GLY A 187 -5.95 -4.95 10.41
C GLY A 187 -5.44 -4.55 11.78
N LEU A 188 -4.71 -5.48 12.38
CA LEU A 188 -4.04 -5.36 13.66
C LEU A 188 -2.53 -5.45 13.46
N GLY A 189 -1.80 -4.66 14.21
CA GLY A 189 -0.34 -4.70 14.24
C GLY A 189 0.20 -4.88 15.64
N TYR A 190 1.42 -5.40 15.71
CA TYR A 190 2.17 -5.61 16.94
C TYR A 190 3.62 -5.16 16.77
N GLY A 191 4.12 -4.40 17.75
CA GLY A 191 5.50 -3.96 17.82
C GLY A 191 6.40 -5.06 18.40
N ILE A 192 7.20 -5.72 17.56
CA ILE A 192 8.16 -6.75 18.01
C ILE A 192 9.35 -6.07 18.70
N THR A 193 9.85 -4.99 18.09
CA THR A 193 10.89 -4.10 18.64
C THR A 193 10.49 -2.66 18.38
N GLU A 194 11.33 -1.69 18.75
CA GLU A 194 11.11 -0.27 18.42
C GLU A 194 11.09 0.01 16.91
N SER A 195 11.73 -0.85 16.11
CA SER A 195 11.89 -0.66 14.67
C SER A 195 11.26 -1.75 13.83
N LEU A 196 10.86 -2.88 14.42
CA LEU A 196 10.28 -4.01 13.73
C LEU A 196 8.84 -4.24 14.18
N ARG A 197 7.91 -4.30 13.22
CA ARG A 197 6.48 -4.52 13.48
C ARG A 197 5.92 -5.53 12.50
N ILE A 198 4.94 -6.29 12.96
CA ILE A 198 4.15 -7.18 12.12
C ILE A 198 2.71 -6.70 12.11
N GLU A 199 2.06 -6.78 10.96
CA GLU A 199 0.62 -6.50 10.81
C GLU A 199 -0.05 -7.67 10.10
N THR A 200 -1.29 -7.94 10.46
CA THR A 200 -2.16 -8.85 9.73
C THR A 200 -3.53 -8.22 9.58
N GLY A 201 -4.17 -8.45 8.44
CA GLY A 201 -5.47 -7.86 8.18
C GLY A 201 -6.05 -8.28 6.84
N TYR A 202 -7.21 -7.72 6.55
CA TYR A 202 -7.96 -7.99 5.34
C TYR A 202 -8.05 -6.74 4.47
N MET A 203 -7.81 -6.93 3.18
CA MET A 203 -7.92 -5.89 2.17
C MET A 203 -8.95 -6.27 1.12
N ILE A 204 -9.81 -5.32 0.78
CA ILE A 204 -10.70 -5.41 -0.37
C ILE A 204 -10.09 -4.58 -1.50
N GLN A 205 -9.88 -5.20 -2.66
CA GLN A 205 -9.45 -4.52 -3.88
C GLN A 205 -10.60 -4.50 -4.88
N ALA A 206 -11.13 -3.31 -5.14
CA ALA A 206 -12.11 -3.06 -6.19
C ALA A 206 -11.42 -2.58 -7.47
N GLN A 207 -11.75 -3.18 -8.60
CA GLN A 207 -11.38 -2.78 -9.96
C GLN A 207 -12.65 -2.58 -10.77
N LYS A 208 -12.55 -2.10 -12.02
CA LYS A 208 -13.73 -1.76 -12.83
C LYS A 208 -14.82 -2.84 -12.83
N ASN A 209 -14.46 -4.11 -12.95
CA ASN A 209 -15.41 -5.22 -13.16
C ASN A 209 -15.27 -6.33 -12.11
N ILE A 210 -14.36 -6.22 -11.15
CA ILE A 210 -14.10 -7.29 -10.18
C ILE A 210 -13.69 -6.74 -8.83
N THR A 211 -14.19 -7.37 -7.77
CA THR A 211 -13.74 -7.13 -6.38
C THR A 211 -13.15 -8.41 -5.82
N ARG A 212 -12.00 -8.28 -5.18
CA ARG A 212 -11.28 -9.41 -4.56
C ARG A 212 -10.93 -9.10 -3.12
N GLY A 213 -11.12 -10.10 -2.24
CA GLY A 213 -10.61 -10.11 -0.87
C GLY A 213 -9.17 -10.64 -0.82
N GLN A 214 -8.36 -10.07 0.07
CA GLN A 214 -6.95 -10.41 0.24
C GLN A 214 -6.61 -10.43 1.73
N LEU A 215 -6.08 -11.53 2.23
CA LEU A 215 -5.40 -11.54 3.52
C LEU A 215 -4.00 -10.96 3.36
N GLN A 216 -3.57 -10.12 4.28
CA GLN A 216 -2.23 -9.53 4.27
C GLN A 216 -1.47 -9.90 5.55
N LEU A 217 -0.22 -10.36 5.35
CA LEU A 217 0.80 -10.47 6.38
C LEU A 217 1.90 -9.47 6.03
N ILE A 218 2.10 -8.49 6.89
CA ILE A 218 2.97 -7.34 6.62
C ILE A 218 4.06 -7.30 7.68
N LEU A 219 5.32 -7.29 7.25
CA LEU A 219 6.48 -7.03 8.08
C LEU A 219 6.98 -5.61 7.78
N VAL A 220 7.03 -4.76 8.78
CA VAL A 220 7.55 -3.39 8.68
C VAL A 220 8.87 -3.29 9.41
N ASN A 221 9.93 -2.94 8.69
CA ASN A 221 11.29 -2.83 9.20
C ASN A 221 11.83 -1.39 9.02
N ASN A 222 12.08 -0.72 10.14
CA ASN A 222 12.68 0.62 10.19
C ASN A 222 14.07 0.59 10.86
N LEU A 223 14.74 -0.56 10.87
CA LEU A 223 16.11 -0.65 11.38
C LEU A 223 17.03 0.27 10.56
N PRO A 224 17.86 1.11 11.20
CA PRO A 224 18.83 1.92 10.47
C PRO A 224 19.88 1.03 9.81
N PHE A 225 20.48 1.50 8.72
CA PHE A 225 21.77 0.94 8.28
C PHE A 225 22.82 1.23 9.34
N LYS A 226 23.55 0.21 9.74
CA LYS A 226 24.74 0.36 10.61
C LYS A 226 25.94 0.68 9.75
#